data_a8358cf7dccea97f9657f8f1b8d81813
#
_entry.id   a8358cf7dccea97f9657f8f1b8d81813
#
_cell.length_a   1.000
_cell.length_b   1.000
_cell.length_c   1.000
_cell.angle_alpha   90.00
_cell.angle_beta   90.00
_cell.angle_gamma   90.00
#
_symmetry.space_group_name_H-M   'P 1'
#
loop_
_entity.id
_entity.type
_entity.pdbx_description
1 polymer ?
#
loop_
_entity_poly.entity_id
_entity_poly.type
_entity_poly.pdbx_seq_one_letter_code
_entity_poly.pdbx_strand_id
1 'polypeptide(L)'
;LDENRAFAELFRDVDESTPVPTCPGWTLRQLFRHVGRGDRWAAQIVRERLDSYLDPRSVEGGKPPPDPAGAIAWLHGGAQRLIDAVELTGVQTPVWTFLGTRAANWWVRRRLHEVAVHRADAAIALGSDFTLEPDVAADGITEWLERVAIQAGGEGTPLPLEEGDTLHLHATDPGLGEDGEWTIAVEQGRIAWSHRHGKGSAALRGGATELLLAILRRRPLAETSVELFGDDAVWERWLAGTPL
;
A
#
# COMPACT_ATOMS: atom_id res chain seq x y z
N LEU A 1 6.54 9.46 -8.97
CA LEU A 1 7.70 10.28 -8.58
C LEU A 1 7.34 11.29 -7.50
N ASP A 2 6.15 11.87 -7.54
CA ASP A 2 5.74 12.93 -6.60
C ASP A 2 5.64 12.40 -5.17
N GLU A 3 5.11 11.18 -4.99
CA GLU A 3 5.09 10.52 -3.69
C GLU A 3 6.50 10.27 -3.12
N ASN A 4 7.48 9.88 -3.95
CA ASN A 4 8.87 9.76 -3.51
C ASN A 4 9.49 11.10 -3.10
N ARG A 5 9.14 12.20 -3.80
CA ARG A 5 9.58 13.54 -3.42
C ARG A 5 8.96 13.96 -2.09
N ALA A 6 7.63 13.81 -1.96
CA ALA A 6 6.93 14.14 -0.72
C ALA A 6 7.42 13.30 0.47
N PHE A 7 7.72 12.00 0.25
CA PHE A 7 8.33 11.14 1.26
C PHE A 7 9.73 11.65 1.66
N ALA A 8 10.57 12.01 0.68
CA ALA A 8 11.92 12.50 0.94
C ALA A 8 11.94 13.81 1.74
N GLU A 9 10.98 14.72 1.51
CA GLU A 9 10.88 15.98 2.24
C GLU A 9 10.68 15.77 3.75
N LEU A 10 10.00 14.70 4.17
CA LEU A 10 9.81 14.36 5.58
C LEU A 10 11.12 13.98 6.29
N PHE A 11 12.17 13.66 5.54
CA PHE A 11 13.46 13.24 6.12
C PHE A 11 14.52 14.37 6.16
N ARG A 12 14.12 15.60 5.88
CA ARG A 12 15.01 16.75 6.07
C ARG A 12 15.11 17.11 7.54
N ASP A 13 16.32 17.11 8.06
CA ASP A 13 16.64 17.57 9.43
C ASP A 13 15.87 16.84 10.56
N VAL A 14 15.57 15.55 10.36
CA VAL A 14 14.88 14.73 11.36
C VAL A 14 15.86 13.80 12.10
N ASP A 15 15.50 13.42 13.32
CA ASP A 15 16.18 12.33 14.01
C ASP A 15 15.75 10.99 13.39
N GLU A 16 16.63 10.43 12.56
CA GLU A 16 16.41 9.14 11.91
C GLU A 16 16.22 7.95 12.87
N SER A 17 16.55 8.13 14.16
CA SER A 17 16.34 7.12 15.20
C SER A 17 14.91 7.11 15.75
N THR A 18 14.07 8.08 15.36
CA THR A 18 12.66 8.16 15.77
C THR A 18 11.93 6.86 15.44
N PRO A 19 11.28 6.22 16.42
CA PRO A 19 10.48 5.03 16.18
C PRO A 19 9.28 5.31 15.27
N VAL A 20 8.91 4.33 14.44
CA VAL A 20 7.72 4.38 13.58
C VAL A 20 6.62 3.54 14.21
N PRO A 21 5.60 4.15 14.87
CA PRO A 21 4.59 3.43 15.63
C PRO A 21 3.80 2.39 14.80
N THR A 22 3.56 2.72 13.53
CA THR A 22 2.81 1.87 12.57
C THR A 22 3.64 0.74 11.95
N CYS A 23 4.97 0.73 12.18
CA CYS A 23 5.90 -0.31 11.77
C CYS A 23 6.71 -0.78 12.99
N PRO A 24 6.17 -1.66 13.85
CA PRO A 24 6.81 -2.05 15.12
C PRO A 24 8.26 -2.52 14.95
N GLY A 25 9.17 -1.96 15.75
CA GLY A 25 10.59 -2.26 15.70
C GLY A 25 11.38 -1.51 14.62
N TRP A 26 10.73 -0.64 13.85
CA TRP A 26 11.40 0.21 12.87
C TRP A 26 11.62 1.64 13.38
N THR A 27 12.68 2.23 12.86
CA THR A 27 12.97 3.66 12.95
C THR A 27 12.79 4.33 11.58
N LEU A 28 12.75 5.65 11.54
CA LEU A 28 12.70 6.42 10.29
C LEU A 28 13.85 6.02 9.34
N ARG A 29 15.05 5.74 9.84
CA ARG A 29 16.18 5.23 9.04
C ARG A 29 15.86 3.92 8.34
N GLN A 30 15.22 3.00 9.04
CA GLN A 30 14.85 1.70 8.47
C GLN A 30 13.73 1.84 7.44
N LEU A 31 12.76 2.70 7.73
CA LEU A 31 11.67 3.02 6.83
C LEU A 31 12.18 3.64 5.51
N PHE A 32 13.04 4.67 5.60
CA PHE A 32 13.68 5.31 4.44
C PHE A 32 14.42 4.30 3.56
N ARG A 33 15.25 3.47 4.21
CA ARG A 33 16.02 2.44 3.50
C ARG A 33 15.10 1.40 2.86
N HIS A 34 14.01 1.01 3.53
CA HIS A 34 13.04 0.04 3.00
C HIS A 34 12.41 0.57 1.70
N VAL A 35 11.92 1.79 1.70
CA VAL A 35 11.30 2.41 0.51
C VAL A 35 12.28 2.45 -0.66
N GLY A 36 13.44 3.08 -0.50
CA GLY A 36 14.38 3.24 -1.61
C GLY A 36 15.04 1.95 -2.08
N ARG A 37 15.18 0.94 -1.20
CA ARG A 37 15.61 -0.41 -1.59
C ARG A 37 14.51 -1.12 -2.38
N GLY A 38 13.25 -1.00 -1.96
CA GLY A 38 12.11 -1.61 -2.63
C GLY A 38 11.95 -1.12 -4.07
N ASP A 39 12.19 0.17 -4.33
CA ASP A 39 12.16 0.72 -5.69
C ASP A 39 13.25 0.10 -6.58
N ARG A 40 14.47 -0.04 -6.05
CA ARG A 40 15.58 -0.68 -6.79
C ARG A 40 15.36 -2.16 -7.00
N TRP A 41 14.77 -2.82 -6.02
CA TRP A 41 14.40 -4.23 -6.11
C TRP A 41 13.42 -4.48 -7.24
N ALA A 42 12.34 -3.69 -7.29
CA ALA A 42 11.37 -3.75 -8.37
C ALA A 42 12.01 -3.39 -9.73
N ALA A 43 12.85 -2.36 -9.77
CA ALA A 43 13.57 -1.96 -10.99
C ALA A 43 14.48 -3.08 -11.51
N GLN A 44 15.18 -3.80 -10.63
CA GLN A 44 16.06 -4.91 -11.02
C GLN A 44 15.24 -6.10 -11.54
N ILE A 45 14.14 -6.47 -10.87
CA ILE A 45 13.24 -7.53 -11.33
C ILE A 45 12.74 -7.24 -12.74
N VAL A 46 12.30 -6.02 -13.00
CA VAL A 46 11.77 -5.61 -14.32
C VAL A 46 12.89 -5.57 -15.36
N ARG A 47 14.01 -4.90 -15.07
CA ARG A 47 15.12 -4.75 -16.01
C ARG A 47 15.70 -6.09 -16.46
N GLU A 48 15.83 -7.03 -15.54
CA GLU A 48 16.39 -8.36 -15.80
C GLU A 48 15.32 -9.39 -16.20
N ARG A 49 14.04 -8.97 -16.23
CA ARG A 49 12.88 -9.82 -16.58
C ARG A 49 12.85 -11.10 -15.76
N LEU A 50 13.09 -10.96 -14.45
CA LEU A 50 13.14 -12.11 -13.57
C LEU A 50 11.78 -12.83 -13.52
N ASP A 51 11.82 -14.14 -13.51
CA ASP A 51 10.67 -15.05 -13.39
C ASP A 51 10.53 -15.67 -12.00
N SER A 52 11.49 -15.39 -11.10
CA SER A 52 11.61 -15.94 -9.76
C SER A 52 12.03 -14.89 -8.73
N TYR A 53 11.89 -15.23 -7.44
CA TYR A 53 12.20 -14.37 -6.33
C TYR A 53 13.66 -13.89 -6.31
N LEU A 54 13.83 -12.58 -6.13
CA LEU A 54 15.12 -11.94 -5.85
C LEU A 54 15.16 -11.52 -4.38
N ASP A 55 16.21 -11.89 -3.63
CA ASP A 55 16.40 -11.39 -2.26
C ASP A 55 16.62 -9.86 -2.28
N PRO A 56 15.76 -9.06 -1.63
CA PRO A 56 15.93 -7.61 -1.56
C PRO A 56 17.27 -7.17 -0.95
N ARG A 57 17.94 -8.05 -0.19
CA ARG A 57 19.25 -7.75 0.42
C ARG A 57 20.38 -7.81 -0.60
N SER A 58 20.21 -8.53 -1.70
CA SER A 58 21.19 -8.68 -2.78
C SER A 58 21.13 -7.60 -3.85
N VAL A 59 20.15 -6.68 -3.74
CA VAL A 59 19.92 -5.65 -4.76
C VAL A 59 21.10 -4.69 -4.86
N GLU A 60 21.56 -4.44 -6.08
CA GLU A 60 22.63 -3.49 -6.37
C GLU A 60 22.27 -2.07 -5.91
N GLY A 61 23.17 -1.44 -5.15
CA GLY A 61 22.92 -0.10 -4.60
C GLY A 61 21.76 -0.04 -3.59
N GLY A 62 21.37 -1.17 -2.97
CA GLY A 62 20.26 -1.28 -2.02
C GLY A 62 20.48 -0.60 -0.65
N LYS A 63 21.55 0.21 -0.51
CA LYS A 63 21.84 1.01 0.70
C LYS A 63 22.05 2.47 0.29
N PRO A 64 21.46 3.43 1.06
CA PRO A 64 21.74 4.84 0.82
C PRO A 64 23.20 5.17 1.16
N PRO A 65 23.81 6.16 0.49
CA PRO A 65 25.08 6.75 0.92
C PRO A 65 24.91 7.43 2.29
N PRO A 66 26.03 7.65 3.02
CA PRO A 66 25.97 8.17 4.39
C PRO A 66 25.66 9.67 4.47
N ASP A 67 25.88 10.42 3.38
CA ASP A 67 25.58 11.85 3.34
C ASP A 67 24.09 12.11 3.03
N PRO A 68 23.45 13.11 3.68
CA PRO A 68 22.01 13.35 3.53
C PRO A 68 21.59 13.68 2.09
N ALA A 69 22.36 14.50 1.38
CA ALA A 69 22.03 14.88 0.01
C ALA A 69 22.11 13.68 -0.95
N GLY A 70 23.13 12.85 -0.79
CA GLY A 70 23.28 11.61 -1.53
C GLY A 70 22.19 10.60 -1.19
N ALA A 71 21.74 10.53 0.07
CA ALA A 71 20.63 9.66 0.48
C ALA A 71 19.32 10.07 -0.19
N ILE A 72 19.01 11.37 -0.24
CA ILE A 72 17.83 11.89 -0.95
C ILE A 72 17.93 11.60 -2.46
N ALA A 73 19.08 11.87 -3.09
CA ALA A 73 19.31 11.56 -4.50
C ALA A 73 19.21 10.04 -4.77
N TRP A 74 19.68 9.21 -3.83
CA TRP A 74 19.54 7.77 -3.89
C TRP A 74 18.06 7.34 -3.86
N LEU A 75 17.22 7.92 -2.98
CA LEU A 75 15.79 7.62 -2.93
C LEU A 75 15.12 7.96 -4.27
N HIS A 76 15.25 9.19 -4.75
CA HIS A 76 14.67 9.63 -6.03
C HIS A 76 15.13 8.78 -7.21
N GLY A 77 16.43 8.46 -7.26
CA GLY A 77 17.00 7.61 -8.30
C GLY A 77 16.45 6.18 -8.30
N GLY A 78 15.92 5.69 -7.17
CA GLY A 78 15.29 4.37 -7.09
C GLY A 78 13.99 4.31 -7.89
N ALA A 79 13.09 5.24 -7.65
CA ALA A 79 11.81 5.34 -8.36
C ALA A 79 12.01 5.58 -9.87
N GLN A 80 12.94 6.48 -10.24
CA GLN A 80 13.26 6.74 -11.65
C GLN A 80 13.76 5.47 -12.36
N ARG A 81 14.64 4.69 -11.70
CA ARG A 81 15.14 3.42 -12.28
C ARG A 81 14.04 2.42 -12.56
N LEU A 82 12.98 2.38 -11.73
CA LEU A 82 11.84 1.50 -11.99
C LEU A 82 11.07 1.95 -13.24
N ILE A 83 10.81 3.25 -13.37
CA ILE A 83 10.14 3.80 -14.56
C ILE A 83 10.96 3.50 -15.80
N ASP A 84 12.26 3.84 -15.81
CA ASP A 84 13.17 3.58 -16.92
C ASP A 84 13.22 2.09 -17.28
N ALA A 85 13.21 1.20 -16.28
CA ALA A 85 13.20 -0.24 -16.51
C ALA A 85 11.92 -0.70 -17.20
N VAL A 86 10.74 -0.21 -16.79
CA VAL A 86 9.46 -0.55 -17.42
C VAL A 86 9.38 0.01 -18.84
N GLU A 87 9.85 1.24 -19.08
CA GLU A 87 9.89 1.83 -20.41
C GLU A 87 10.80 1.04 -21.35
N LEU A 88 11.99 0.64 -20.87
CA LEU A 88 12.95 -0.13 -21.65
C LEU A 88 12.49 -1.54 -21.97
N THR A 89 11.88 -2.24 -21.00
CA THR A 89 11.47 -3.64 -21.17
C THR A 89 10.10 -3.79 -21.81
N GLY A 90 9.26 -2.77 -21.71
CA GLY A 90 7.87 -2.75 -22.16
C GLY A 90 6.89 -3.03 -21.01
N VAL A 91 5.83 -2.22 -20.92
CA VAL A 91 4.84 -2.21 -19.83
C VAL A 91 4.15 -3.56 -19.59
N GLN A 92 3.99 -4.38 -20.65
CA GLN A 92 3.32 -5.68 -20.60
C GLN A 92 4.29 -6.86 -20.46
N THR A 93 5.59 -6.62 -20.34
CA THR A 93 6.58 -7.70 -20.17
C THR A 93 6.25 -8.51 -18.92
N PRO A 94 6.10 -9.85 -19.01
CA PRO A 94 5.85 -10.68 -17.85
C PRO A 94 7.08 -10.74 -16.97
N VAL A 95 6.87 -10.47 -15.67
CA VAL A 95 7.92 -10.53 -14.64
C VAL A 95 7.39 -11.20 -13.38
N TRP A 96 8.30 -11.66 -12.55
CA TRP A 96 7.95 -12.17 -11.24
C TRP A 96 7.34 -11.08 -10.34
N THR A 97 6.33 -11.46 -9.58
CA THR A 97 5.83 -10.71 -8.42
C THR A 97 5.47 -11.69 -7.30
N PHE A 98 5.31 -11.22 -6.08
CA PHE A 98 4.85 -12.05 -4.96
C PHE A 98 3.40 -12.55 -5.08
N LEU A 99 2.66 -12.11 -6.12
CA LEU A 99 1.34 -12.62 -6.49
C LEU A 99 1.38 -13.49 -7.76
N GLY A 100 2.56 -14.04 -8.12
CA GLY A 100 2.80 -14.74 -9.37
C GLY A 100 3.25 -13.80 -10.50
N THR A 101 3.30 -14.33 -11.72
CA THR A 101 3.72 -13.55 -12.90
C THR A 101 2.71 -12.46 -13.23
N ARG A 102 3.19 -11.20 -13.42
CA ARG A 102 2.39 -10.02 -13.80
C ARG A 102 3.12 -9.22 -14.88
N ALA A 103 2.40 -8.30 -15.51
CA ALA A 103 3.00 -7.29 -16.39
C ALA A 103 3.93 -6.35 -15.59
N ALA A 104 5.00 -5.89 -16.19
CA ALA A 104 6.03 -5.06 -15.53
C ALA A 104 5.49 -3.79 -14.87
N ASN A 105 4.44 -3.17 -15.45
CA ASN A 105 3.79 -1.99 -14.88
C ASN A 105 3.09 -2.26 -13.53
N TRP A 106 2.79 -3.51 -13.19
CA TRP A 106 2.30 -3.87 -11.87
C TRP A 106 3.23 -3.38 -10.75
N TRP A 107 4.54 -3.46 -10.96
CA TRP A 107 5.52 -2.96 -10.01
C TRP A 107 5.47 -1.45 -9.82
N VAL A 108 5.15 -0.67 -10.85
CA VAL A 108 5.01 0.79 -10.73
C VAL A 108 3.85 1.14 -9.82
N ARG A 109 2.67 0.52 -10.04
CA ARG A 109 1.48 0.70 -9.18
C ARG A 109 1.75 0.25 -7.74
N ARG A 110 2.33 -0.95 -7.56
CA ARG A 110 2.67 -1.47 -6.24
C ARG A 110 3.62 -0.54 -5.48
N ARG A 111 4.65 -0.01 -6.16
CA ARG A 111 5.62 0.89 -5.51
C ARG A 111 5.02 2.26 -5.20
N LEU A 112 4.10 2.77 -6.03
CA LEU A 112 3.34 3.98 -5.72
C LEU A 112 2.63 3.85 -4.37
N HIS A 113 1.81 2.80 -4.19
CA HIS A 113 1.06 2.60 -2.94
C HIS A 113 1.96 2.29 -1.74
N GLU A 114 3.04 1.56 -1.95
CA GLU A 114 4.04 1.30 -0.91
C GLU A 114 4.65 2.62 -0.39
N VAL A 115 5.06 3.50 -1.28
CA VAL A 115 5.62 4.80 -0.91
C VAL A 115 4.58 5.69 -0.24
N ALA A 116 3.35 5.75 -0.78
CA ALA A 116 2.27 6.56 -0.20
C ALA A 116 1.95 6.12 1.25
N VAL A 117 1.82 4.81 1.49
CA VAL A 117 1.56 4.28 2.84
C VAL A 117 2.74 4.54 3.78
N HIS A 118 3.97 4.34 3.33
CA HIS A 118 5.14 4.61 4.17
C HIS A 118 5.41 6.11 4.37
N ARG A 119 4.90 6.98 3.49
CA ARG A 119 4.86 8.42 3.74
C ARG A 119 3.88 8.76 4.87
N ALA A 120 2.73 8.07 4.93
CA ALA A 120 1.83 8.19 6.07
C ALA A 120 2.50 7.69 7.36
N ASP A 121 3.21 6.55 7.33
CA ASP A 121 3.95 6.02 8.48
C ASP A 121 4.98 7.04 9.01
N ALA A 122 5.73 7.68 8.11
CA ALA A 122 6.70 8.73 8.48
C ALA A 122 6.01 9.98 9.05
N ALA A 123 4.92 10.43 8.43
CA ALA A 123 4.16 11.58 8.89
C ALA A 123 3.57 11.34 10.30
N ILE A 124 3.01 10.16 10.55
CA ILE A 124 2.51 9.77 11.88
C ILE A 124 3.66 9.76 12.92
N ALA A 125 4.82 9.20 12.56
CA ALA A 125 5.98 9.17 13.45
C ALA A 125 6.51 10.57 13.81
N LEU A 126 6.35 11.52 12.90
CA LEU A 126 6.81 12.91 13.06
C LEU A 126 5.73 13.86 13.60
N GLY A 127 4.49 13.38 13.78
CA GLY A 127 3.35 14.23 14.14
C GLY A 127 3.02 15.27 13.07
N SER A 128 3.30 14.98 11.81
CA SER A 128 3.04 15.86 10.67
C SER A 128 1.72 15.52 10.00
N ASP A 129 1.13 16.49 9.32
CA ASP A 129 -0.05 16.27 8.50
C ASP A 129 0.24 15.32 7.33
N PHE A 130 -0.75 14.51 6.98
CA PHE A 130 -0.70 13.63 5.83
C PHE A 130 -1.95 13.82 4.97
N THR A 131 -1.74 14.04 3.70
CA THR A 131 -2.77 14.10 2.67
C THR A 131 -2.34 13.26 1.47
N LEU A 132 -3.31 12.67 0.77
CA LEU A 132 -3.09 11.92 -0.46
C LEU A 132 -4.18 12.31 -1.44
N GLU A 133 -3.88 12.35 -2.73
CA GLU A 133 -4.91 12.60 -3.74
C GLU A 133 -5.98 11.50 -3.66
N PRO A 134 -7.26 11.86 -3.68
CA PRO A 134 -8.35 10.91 -3.46
C PRO A 134 -8.35 9.72 -4.42
N ASP A 135 -7.99 9.92 -5.69
CA ASP A 135 -7.88 8.88 -6.70
C ASP A 135 -6.72 7.91 -6.40
N VAL A 136 -5.58 8.42 -5.91
CA VAL A 136 -4.45 7.58 -5.48
C VAL A 136 -4.82 6.77 -4.24
N ALA A 137 -5.55 7.37 -3.30
CA ALA A 137 -6.03 6.66 -2.10
C ALA A 137 -7.03 5.56 -2.46
N ALA A 138 -7.99 5.85 -3.36
CA ALA A 138 -8.98 4.90 -3.84
C ALA A 138 -8.32 3.73 -4.61
N ASP A 139 -7.37 4.02 -5.50
CA ASP A 139 -6.58 2.99 -6.17
C ASP A 139 -5.75 2.15 -5.18
N GLY A 140 -5.27 2.76 -4.10
CA GLY A 140 -4.58 2.05 -3.00
C GLY A 140 -5.49 1.06 -2.26
N ILE A 141 -6.74 1.43 -1.99
CA ILE A 141 -7.75 0.52 -1.42
C ILE A 141 -8.02 -0.63 -2.41
N THR A 142 -8.22 -0.30 -3.68
CA THR A 142 -8.44 -1.29 -4.74
C THR A 142 -7.28 -2.29 -4.85
N GLU A 143 -6.04 -1.82 -4.89
CA GLU A 143 -4.84 -2.67 -4.93
C GLU A 143 -4.73 -3.58 -3.69
N TRP A 144 -5.08 -3.05 -2.52
CA TRP A 144 -5.13 -3.85 -1.30
C TRP A 144 -6.17 -4.96 -1.38
N LEU A 145 -7.38 -4.66 -1.86
CA LEU A 145 -8.45 -5.65 -2.02
C LEU A 145 -8.10 -6.72 -3.06
N GLU A 146 -7.46 -6.36 -4.18
CA GLU A 146 -6.93 -7.30 -5.16
C GLU A 146 -5.94 -8.29 -4.52
N ARG A 147 -5.07 -7.81 -3.65
CA ARG A 147 -4.09 -8.64 -2.92
C ARG A 147 -4.76 -9.56 -1.91
N VAL A 148 -5.70 -9.03 -1.12
CA VAL A 148 -6.47 -9.83 -0.15
C VAL A 148 -7.25 -10.92 -0.87
N ALA A 149 -7.92 -10.62 -1.98
CA ALA A 149 -8.69 -11.60 -2.74
C ALA A 149 -7.83 -12.76 -3.30
N ILE A 150 -6.55 -12.50 -3.57
CA ILE A 150 -5.61 -13.54 -4.04
C ILE A 150 -5.03 -14.36 -2.88
N GLN A 151 -4.76 -13.73 -1.74
CA GLN A 151 -4.02 -14.32 -0.63
C GLN A 151 -4.92 -14.95 0.45
N ALA A 152 -6.13 -14.41 0.66
CA ALA A 152 -7.06 -14.92 1.66
C ALA A 152 -7.65 -16.29 1.25
N GLY A 153 -7.85 -17.16 2.24
CA GLY A 153 -8.37 -18.51 2.00
C GLY A 153 -7.38 -19.49 1.37
N GLY A 154 -6.09 -19.08 1.22
CA GLY A 154 -5.01 -19.99 0.89
C GLY A 154 -4.62 -20.90 2.06
N GLU A 155 -3.75 -21.87 1.82
CA GLU A 155 -3.33 -22.85 2.84
C GLU A 155 -2.79 -22.12 4.10
N GLY A 156 -3.49 -22.30 5.23
CA GLY A 156 -3.13 -21.68 6.51
C GLY A 156 -3.56 -20.22 6.69
N THR A 157 -4.23 -19.60 5.72
CA THR A 157 -4.71 -18.20 5.81
C THR A 157 -6.25 -18.20 5.93
N PRO A 158 -6.81 -17.80 7.09
CA PRO A 158 -8.26 -17.73 7.24
C PRO A 158 -8.87 -16.65 6.34
N LEU A 159 -10.16 -16.79 6.05
CA LEU A 159 -10.91 -15.72 5.41
C LEU A 159 -11.16 -14.58 6.42
N PRO A 160 -11.03 -13.33 6.01
CA PRO A 160 -11.28 -12.16 6.87
C PRO A 160 -12.78 -11.85 7.08
N LEU A 161 -13.67 -12.56 6.42
CA LEU A 161 -15.13 -12.48 6.55
C LEU A 161 -15.72 -13.87 6.62
N GLU A 162 -16.88 -14.01 7.27
CA GLU A 162 -17.69 -15.23 7.26
C GLU A 162 -18.61 -15.27 6.02
N GLU A 163 -19.10 -16.46 5.70
CA GLU A 163 -20.10 -16.60 4.63
C GLU A 163 -21.39 -15.86 5.01
N GLY A 164 -21.85 -14.99 4.12
CA GLY A 164 -22.99 -14.09 4.37
C GLY A 164 -22.62 -12.72 4.92
N ASP A 165 -21.39 -12.52 5.42
CA ASP A 165 -20.91 -11.17 5.74
C ASP A 165 -20.65 -10.36 4.48
N THR A 166 -20.96 -9.07 4.57
CA THR A 166 -20.62 -8.09 3.55
C THR A 166 -20.03 -6.86 4.21
N LEU A 167 -18.91 -6.39 3.67
CA LEU A 167 -18.29 -5.13 4.08
C LEU A 167 -18.39 -4.14 2.91
N HIS A 168 -18.90 -2.94 3.19
CA HIS A 168 -18.99 -1.86 2.21
C HIS A 168 -18.07 -0.71 2.60
N LEU A 169 -17.27 -0.22 1.66
CA LEU A 169 -16.48 1.00 1.82
C LEU A 169 -17.04 2.07 0.88
N HIS A 170 -17.20 3.28 1.37
CA HIS A 170 -17.72 4.43 0.63
C HIS A 170 -16.84 5.67 0.86
N ALA A 171 -16.04 6.01 -0.15
CA ALA A 171 -15.29 7.25 -0.19
C ALA A 171 -16.19 8.43 -0.56
N THR A 172 -16.13 9.50 0.23
CA THR A 172 -16.99 10.66 0.07
C THR A 172 -16.38 11.78 -0.76
N ASP A 173 -15.17 11.56 -1.28
CA ASP A 173 -14.45 12.56 -2.07
C ASP A 173 -15.13 12.81 -3.41
N PRO A 174 -15.28 14.09 -3.82
CA PRO A 174 -15.88 14.42 -5.10
C PRO A 174 -15.07 13.87 -6.28
N GLY A 175 -15.76 13.34 -7.28
CA GLY A 175 -15.15 12.93 -8.55
C GLY A 175 -14.73 11.46 -8.63
N LEU A 176 -14.74 10.71 -7.53
CA LEU A 176 -14.40 9.29 -7.55
C LEU A 176 -15.50 8.42 -8.21
N GLY A 177 -16.78 8.79 -8.09
CA GLY A 177 -17.87 8.02 -8.65
C GLY A 177 -17.85 6.56 -8.15
N GLU A 178 -17.99 5.61 -9.07
CA GLU A 178 -17.97 4.18 -8.73
C GLU A 178 -16.62 3.72 -8.18
N ASP A 179 -15.51 4.36 -8.56
CA ASP A 179 -14.16 4.02 -8.06
C ASP A 179 -13.99 4.34 -6.57
N GLY A 180 -14.89 5.09 -5.97
CA GLY A 180 -14.98 5.37 -4.53
C GLY A 180 -15.83 4.38 -3.73
N GLU A 181 -16.33 3.32 -4.34
CA GLU A 181 -17.25 2.35 -3.75
C GLU A 181 -16.69 0.94 -3.84
N TRP A 182 -16.70 0.20 -2.75
CA TRP A 182 -16.28 -1.21 -2.72
C TRP A 182 -17.27 -2.03 -1.92
N THR A 183 -17.83 -3.05 -2.54
CA THR A 183 -18.57 -4.11 -1.84
C THR A 183 -17.72 -5.36 -1.79
N ILE A 184 -17.50 -5.88 -0.59
CA ILE A 184 -16.61 -7.02 -0.30
C ILE A 184 -17.45 -8.11 0.36
N ALA A 185 -17.32 -9.36 -0.10
CA ALA A 185 -18.06 -10.50 0.42
C ALA A 185 -17.25 -11.79 0.30
N VAL A 186 -17.74 -12.86 0.92
CA VAL A 186 -17.26 -14.21 0.65
C VAL A 186 -18.16 -14.82 -0.42
N GLU A 187 -17.56 -15.23 -1.53
CA GLU A 187 -18.23 -15.96 -2.62
C GLU A 187 -17.46 -17.24 -2.92
N GLN A 188 -18.14 -18.37 -2.84
CA GLN A 188 -17.55 -19.70 -3.09
C GLN A 188 -16.27 -19.97 -2.28
N GLY A 189 -16.24 -19.52 -1.01
CA GLY A 189 -15.12 -19.70 -0.11
C GLY A 189 -13.90 -18.83 -0.41
N ARG A 190 -14.08 -17.72 -1.11
CA ARG A 190 -13.03 -16.73 -1.45
C ARG A 190 -13.52 -15.33 -1.21
N ILE A 191 -12.60 -14.39 -0.99
CA ILE A 191 -12.94 -12.98 -0.98
C ILE A 191 -13.20 -12.52 -2.43
N ALA A 192 -14.39 -11.99 -2.65
CA ALA A 192 -14.79 -11.27 -3.85
C ALA A 192 -15.06 -9.81 -3.51
N TRP A 193 -14.76 -8.89 -4.43
CA TRP A 193 -15.08 -7.49 -4.29
C TRP A 193 -15.45 -6.88 -5.65
N SER A 194 -16.16 -5.76 -5.62
CA SER A 194 -16.53 -5.02 -6.83
C SER A 194 -16.73 -3.55 -6.51
N HIS A 195 -16.49 -2.69 -7.49
CA HIS A 195 -16.91 -1.28 -7.46
C HIS A 195 -18.43 -1.22 -7.63
N ARG A 196 -19.13 -1.22 -6.51
CA ARG A 196 -20.59 -1.14 -6.50
C ARG A 196 -21.09 -0.57 -5.18
N HIS A 197 -22.02 0.38 -5.29
CA HIS A 197 -22.79 0.82 -4.14
C HIS A 197 -23.67 -0.33 -3.61
N GLY A 198 -23.72 -0.51 -2.31
CA GLY A 198 -24.53 -1.56 -1.70
C GLY A 198 -24.72 -1.37 -0.19
N LYS A 199 -25.60 -2.17 0.38
CA LYS A 199 -25.72 -2.30 1.84
C LYS A 199 -24.83 -3.44 2.26
N GLY A 200 -23.88 -3.17 3.17
CA GLY A 200 -23.09 -4.20 3.85
C GLY A 200 -23.67 -4.58 5.19
N SER A 201 -23.28 -5.75 5.74
CA SER A 201 -23.46 -6.09 7.14
C SER A 201 -22.75 -5.05 8.02
N ALA A 202 -21.59 -4.58 7.56
CA ALA A 202 -20.92 -3.37 8.03
C ALA A 202 -20.61 -2.46 6.87
N ALA A 203 -20.59 -1.13 7.11
CA ALA A 203 -20.19 -0.15 6.12
C ALA A 203 -19.33 0.95 6.75
N LEU A 204 -18.25 1.32 6.07
CA LEU A 204 -17.38 2.43 6.45
C LEU A 204 -17.56 3.57 5.44
N ARG A 205 -17.73 4.80 5.93
CA ARG A 205 -17.93 5.99 5.12
C ARG A 205 -17.01 7.11 5.59
N GLY A 206 -16.24 7.70 4.67
CA GLY A 206 -15.31 8.79 4.98
C GLY A 206 -14.48 9.19 3.78
N GLY A 207 -13.50 10.07 3.95
CA GLY A 207 -12.55 10.41 2.89
C GLY A 207 -11.67 9.20 2.49
N ALA A 208 -11.34 9.09 1.20
CA ALA A 208 -10.56 7.96 0.66
C ALA A 208 -9.24 7.76 1.39
N THR A 209 -8.52 8.85 1.72
CA THR A 209 -7.27 8.78 2.49
C THR A 209 -7.48 8.16 3.87
N GLU A 210 -8.52 8.57 4.60
CA GLU A 210 -8.79 8.04 5.94
C GLU A 210 -9.28 6.59 5.90
N LEU A 211 -10.10 6.23 4.90
CA LEU A 211 -10.48 4.83 4.64
C LEU A 211 -9.25 3.96 4.36
N LEU A 212 -8.32 4.44 3.51
CA LEU A 212 -7.06 3.74 3.23
C LEU A 212 -6.24 3.52 4.52
N LEU A 213 -6.08 4.56 5.33
CA LEU A 213 -5.34 4.47 6.59
C LEU A 213 -6.01 3.53 7.61
N ALA A 214 -7.33 3.52 7.66
CA ALA A 214 -8.10 2.63 8.53
C ALA A 214 -7.99 1.17 8.10
N ILE A 215 -8.19 0.86 6.81
CA ILE A 215 -8.14 -0.52 6.29
C ILE A 215 -6.72 -1.10 6.39
N LEU A 216 -5.69 -0.26 6.28
CA LEU A 216 -4.29 -0.62 6.46
C LEU A 216 -3.80 -0.46 7.92
N ARG A 217 -4.70 -0.23 8.88
CA ARG A 217 -4.39 -0.09 10.33
C ARG A 217 -3.31 0.95 10.65
N ARG A 218 -3.19 1.99 9.83
CA ARG A 218 -2.29 3.11 10.12
C ARG A 218 -2.91 4.08 11.12
N ARG A 219 -4.25 4.17 11.10
CA ARG A 219 -5.03 4.89 12.11
C ARG A 219 -6.23 4.05 12.55
N PRO A 220 -6.49 3.94 13.86
CA PRO A 220 -7.74 3.35 14.35
C PRO A 220 -8.93 4.25 13.96
N LEU A 221 -10.12 3.69 13.77
CA LEU A 221 -11.31 4.48 13.40
C LEU A 221 -11.57 5.65 14.36
N ALA A 222 -11.31 5.46 15.64
CA ALA A 222 -11.49 6.50 16.66
C ALA A 222 -10.61 7.75 16.45
N GLU A 223 -9.56 7.65 15.63
CA GLU A 223 -8.65 8.75 15.29
C GLU A 223 -8.88 9.28 13.86
N THR A 224 -9.97 8.87 13.21
CA THR A 224 -10.37 9.28 11.85
C THR A 224 -11.76 9.90 11.87
N SER A 225 -12.16 10.52 10.77
CA SER A 225 -13.54 10.96 10.53
C SER A 225 -14.40 9.86 9.87
N VAL A 226 -13.88 8.64 9.74
CA VAL A 226 -14.61 7.52 9.14
C VAL A 226 -15.72 7.05 10.06
N GLU A 227 -16.94 7.00 9.53
CA GLU A 227 -18.13 6.51 10.21
C GLU A 227 -18.31 5.02 9.92
N LEU A 228 -18.51 4.23 10.96
CA LEU A 228 -18.86 2.80 10.86
C LEU A 228 -20.37 2.63 11.12
N PHE A 229 -21.03 1.91 10.25
CA PHE A 229 -22.45 1.56 10.32
C PHE A 229 -22.62 0.04 10.29
N GLY A 230 -23.62 -0.46 10.99
CA GLY A 230 -23.99 -1.88 11.00
C GLY A 230 -23.28 -2.68 12.09
N ASP A 231 -22.76 -3.86 11.76
CA ASP A 231 -22.16 -4.78 12.72
C ASP A 231 -20.66 -4.57 12.84
N ASP A 232 -20.23 -4.00 13.97
CA ASP A 232 -18.81 -3.74 14.28
C ASP A 232 -17.97 -5.03 14.24
N ALA A 233 -18.54 -6.19 14.58
CA ALA A 233 -17.82 -7.45 14.59
C ALA A 233 -17.36 -7.88 13.17
N VAL A 234 -18.07 -7.47 12.12
CA VAL A 234 -17.64 -7.71 10.72
C VAL A 234 -16.36 -6.94 10.42
N TRP A 235 -16.28 -5.67 10.87
CA TRP A 235 -15.08 -4.86 10.72
C TRP A 235 -13.90 -5.42 11.52
N GLU A 236 -14.13 -5.81 12.76
CA GLU A 236 -13.11 -6.40 13.62
C GLU A 236 -12.56 -7.71 13.02
N ARG A 237 -13.42 -8.58 12.48
CA ARG A 237 -13.01 -9.80 11.77
C ARG A 237 -12.18 -9.48 10.55
N TRP A 238 -12.60 -8.47 9.74
CA TRP A 238 -11.84 -8.02 8.60
C TRP A 238 -10.41 -7.63 9.00
N LEU A 239 -10.26 -6.79 10.02
CA LEU A 239 -8.95 -6.39 10.51
C LEU A 239 -8.13 -7.57 11.04
N ALA A 240 -8.74 -8.49 11.77
CA ALA A 240 -8.05 -9.67 12.30
C ALA A 240 -7.58 -10.64 11.21
N GLY A 241 -8.37 -10.79 10.15
CA GLY A 241 -8.11 -11.72 9.05
C GLY A 241 -7.25 -11.15 7.92
N THR A 242 -6.93 -9.85 7.95
CA THR A 242 -6.07 -9.18 6.95
C THR A 242 -4.79 -8.62 7.58
N PRO A 243 -3.89 -9.45 8.15
CA PRO A 243 -2.64 -8.97 8.74
C PRO A 243 -1.75 -8.30 7.68
N LEU A 244 -1.00 -7.25 8.11
CA LEU A 244 -0.07 -6.48 7.27
C LEU A 244 1.35 -7.01 7.40
#